data_661a3a2998faaaf768a6a3649023307f
#
_entry.id   661a3a2998faaaf768a6a3649023307f
#
_cell.length_a   1.000
_cell.length_b   1.000
_cell.length_c   1.000
_cell.angle_alpha   90.00
_cell.angle_beta   90.00
_cell.angle_gamma   90.00
#
_symmetry.space_group_name_H-M   'P 1'
#
loop_
_entity.id
_entity.type
_entity.pdbx_description
1 polymer ?
#
loop_
_entity_poly.entity_id
_entity_poly.type
_entity_poly.pdbx_seq_one_letter_code
_entity_poly.pdbx_strand_id
1 'polypeptide(L)'
;MATARDAAPERTQYWVVPVVRGLLALVPSAVITFSPNHSPELGLLVFGMWAIVSGLVVGALSLRLMADRGIRSLVLVNAVVTVAAGLLAVTVPGGLPFLLYLVSVWAAVTGFVELFAGLRARGRTPAARDWIAAGGFTALLAIVFLLLPPDAVTAVGLLGAYFVILGVYLVIGGFSLKWAAAPGAAASGSEQHS
;
A
#
# COMPACT_ATOMS: atom_id res chain seq x y z
N MET A 1 12.22 -23.56 -24.22
CA MET A 1 12.48 -23.86 -22.80
C MET A 1 13.18 -22.64 -22.21
N ALA A 2 12.45 -21.70 -21.63
CA ALA A 2 13.02 -20.62 -20.82
C ALA A 2 13.56 -21.27 -19.55
N THR A 3 14.84 -21.18 -19.33
CA THR A 3 15.52 -21.86 -18.23
C THR A 3 15.17 -21.17 -16.91
N ALA A 4 15.01 -21.93 -15.84
CA ALA A 4 14.70 -21.45 -14.49
C ALA A 4 15.68 -20.37 -13.95
N ARG A 5 16.76 -20.09 -14.69
CA ARG A 5 17.75 -19.06 -14.39
C ARG A 5 17.26 -17.63 -14.67
N ASP A 6 16.31 -17.44 -15.60
CA ASP A 6 15.84 -16.08 -15.95
C ASP A 6 14.76 -15.57 -14.99
N ALA A 7 14.17 -16.43 -14.18
CA ALA A 7 13.16 -16.04 -13.17
C ALA A 7 13.75 -15.68 -11.79
N ALA A 8 15.04 -15.92 -11.55
CA ALA A 8 15.68 -15.72 -10.26
C ALA A 8 15.92 -14.23 -9.88
N PRO A 9 16.31 -13.32 -10.80
CA PRO A 9 16.56 -11.93 -10.45
C PRO A 9 15.31 -11.15 -10.05
N GLU A 10 14.16 -11.45 -10.66
CA GLU A 10 12.90 -10.74 -10.37
C GLU A 10 12.34 -11.08 -8.98
N ARG A 11 12.51 -12.33 -8.54
CA ARG A 11 12.09 -12.76 -7.19
C ARG A 11 12.92 -12.14 -6.08
N THR A 12 14.20 -11.85 -6.35
CA THR A 12 15.13 -11.32 -5.34
C THR A 12 14.92 -9.83 -5.05
N GLN A 13 14.30 -9.05 -5.94
CA GLN A 13 14.13 -7.59 -5.74
C GLN A 13 12.71 -7.16 -5.38
N TYR A 14 11.71 -8.05 -5.49
CA TYR A 14 10.31 -7.68 -5.23
C TYR A 14 10.05 -7.21 -3.79
N TRP A 15 10.81 -7.68 -2.80
CA TRP A 15 10.69 -7.27 -1.39
C TRP A 15 10.86 -5.74 -1.18
N VAL A 16 11.53 -5.06 -2.10
CA VAL A 16 11.76 -3.61 -2.03
C VAL A 16 10.44 -2.84 -2.14
N VAL A 17 9.49 -3.29 -2.96
CA VAL A 17 8.23 -2.59 -3.20
C VAL A 17 7.39 -2.46 -1.92
N PRO A 18 7.06 -3.54 -1.19
CA PRO A 18 6.30 -3.41 0.05
C PRO A 18 7.07 -2.65 1.13
N VAL A 19 8.40 -2.81 1.24
CA VAL A 19 9.19 -2.05 2.22
C VAL A 19 9.12 -0.54 1.93
N VAL A 20 9.32 -0.13 0.69
CA VAL A 20 9.24 1.29 0.31
C VAL A 20 7.83 1.85 0.55
N ARG A 21 6.78 1.12 0.15
CA ARG A 21 5.39 1.51 0.45
C ARG A 21 5.13 1.67 1.94
N GLY A 22 5.62 0.71 2.74
CA GLY A 22 5.46 0.73 4.18
C GLY A 22 6.18 1.91 4.83
N LEU A 23 7.42 2.18 4.44
CA LEU A 23 8.17 3.34 4.94
C LEU A 23 7.49 4.66 4.55
N LEU A 24 7.00 4.78 3.32
CA LEU A 24 6.23 5.95 2.88
C LEU A 24 4.94 6.14 3.67
N ALA A 25 4.29 5.07 4.14
CA ALA A 25 3.10 5.16 4.97
C ALA A 25 3.42 5.55 6.44
N LEU A 26 4.60 5.19 6.95
CA LEU A 26 4.99 5.56 8.31
C LEU A 26 5.29 7.06 8.46
N VAL A 27 5.66 7.76 7.40
CA VAL A 27 5.91 9.21 7.46
C VAL A 27 4.64 10.01 7.82
N PRO A 28 3.52 9.88 7.08
CA PRO A 28 2.29 10.57 7.44
C PRO A 28 1.73 10.15 8.80
N SER A 29 1.91 8.89 9.20
CA SER A 29 1.49 8.44 10.52
C SER A 29 2.24 9.17 11.63
N ALA A 30 3.55 9.33 11.50
CA ALA A 30 4.35 10.09 12.45
C ALA A 30 3.93 11.56 12.50
N VAL A 31 3.71 12.20 11.33
CA VAL A 31 3.25 13.60 11.28
C VAL A 31 1.91 13.76 12.01
N ILE A 32 0.94 12.89 11.77
CA ILE A 32 -0.37 12.95 12.42
C ILE A 32 -0.24 12.71 13.93
N THR A 33 0.51 11.68 14.34
CA THR A 33 0.62 11.29 15.75
C THR A 33 1.31 12.37 16.60
N PHE A 34 2.33 13.02 16.06
CA PHE A 34 3.09 14.02 16.82
C PHE A 34 2.59 15.46 16.60
N SER A 35 1.61 15.68 15.72
CA SER A 35 0.99 16.99 15.53
C SER A 35 -0.02 17.26 16.64
N PRO A 36 0.02 18.45 17.28
CA PRO A 36 -1.04 18.86 18.21
C PRO A 36 -2.35 19.24 17.49
N ASN A 37 -2.25 19.53 16.18
CA ASN A 37 -3.38 19.92 15.35
C ASN A 37 -3.92 18.70 14.58
N HIS A 38 -5.20 18.41 14.77
CA HIS A 38 -5.93 17.34 14.05
C HIS A 38 -7.06 17.95 13.19
N SER A 39 -6.79 19.09 12.55
CA SER A 39 -7.75 19.70 11.66
C SER A 39 -7.90 18.91 10.34
N PRO A 40 -9.06 19.00 9.67
CA PRO A 40 -9.28 18.36 8.37
C PRO A 40 -8.28 18.83 7.30
N GLU A 41 -7.83 20.08 7.38
CA GLU A 41 -6.84 20.66 6.46
C GLU A 41 -5.49 19.97 6.61
N LEU A 42 -5.07 19.70 7.86
CA LEU A 42 -3.86 18.91 8.11
C LEU A 42 -4.03 17.49 7.55
N GLY A 43 -5.17 16.86 7.81
CA GLY A 43 -5.49 15.53 7.28
C GLY A 43 -5.41 15.47 5.75
N LEU A 44 -6.02 16.45 5.07
CA LEU A 44 -5.97 16.57 3.61
C LEU A 44 -4.56 16.82 3.09
N LEU A 45 -3.80 17.70 3.73
CA LEU A 45 -2.43 18.01 3.32
C LEU A 45 -1.52 16.77 3.47
N VAL A 46 -1.56 16.10 4.61
CA VAL A 46 -0.73 14.93 4.91
C VAL A 46 -1.11 13.76 3.99
N PHE A 47 -2.40 13.48 3.85
CA PHE A 47 -2.90 12.46 2.92
C PHE A 47 -2.49 12.79 1.47
N GLY A 48 -2.69 14.05 1.04
CA GLY A 48 -2.41 14.47 -0.33
C GLY A 48 -0.93 14.35 -0.70
N MET A 49 -0.05 14.85 0.15
CA MET A 49 1.40 14.75 -0.06
C MET A 49 1.87 13.29 -0.10
N TRP A 50 1.39 12.48 0.84
CA TRP A 50 1.68 11.04 0.83
C TRP A 50 1.16 10.36 -0.42
N ALA A 51 -0.06 10.64 -0.84
CA ALA A 51 -0.69 10.00 -2.00
C ALA A 51 0.06 10.34 -3.31
N ILE A 52 0.48 11.60 -3.48
CA ILE A 52 1.26 12.01 -4.64
C ILE A 52 2.60 11.26 -4.65
N VAL A 53 3.37 11.33 -3.57
CA VAL A 53 4.70 10.72 -3.50
C VAL A 53 4.60 9.20 -3.62
N SER A 54 3.69 8.57 -2.86
CA SER A 54 3.51 7.11 -2.87
C SER A 54 3.04 6.61 -4.24
N GLY A 55 2.08 7.28 -4.87
CA GLY A 55 1.59 6.92 -6.19
C GLY A 55 2.68 7.01 -7.26
N LEU A 56 3.47 8.09 -7.27
CA LEU A 56 4.59 8.24 -8.22
C LEU A 56 5.68 7.19 -8.00
N VAL A 57 6.08 6.95 -6.75
CA VAL A 57 7.11 5.97 -6.42
C VAL A 57 6.65 4.55 -6.76
N VAL A 58 5.45 4.15 -6.36
CA VAL A 58 4.91 2.81 -6.66
C VAL A 58 4.70 2.64 -8.16
N GLY A 59 4.20 3.66 -8.85
CA GLY A 59 4.07 3.65 -10.30
C GLY A 59 5.41 3.42 -11.00
N ALA A 60 6.45 4.18 -10.63
CA ALA A 60 7.79 4.06 -11.19
C ALA A 60 8.42 2.68 -10.90
N LEU A 61 8.29 2.18 -9.66
CA LEU A 61 8.79 0.86 -9.28
C LEU A 61 8.07 -0.26 -10.04
N SER A 62 6.76 -0.14 -10.25
CA SER A 62 5.99 -1.15 -10.99
C SER A 62 6.42 -1.25 -12.45
N LEU A 63 6.75 -0.13 -13.08
CA LEU A 63 7.27 -0.09 -14.45
C LEU A 63 8.62 -0.78 -14.59
N ARG A 64 9.45 -0.70 -13.54
CA ARG A 64 10.82 -1.26 -13.56
C ARG A 64 10.90 -2.71 -13.10
N LEU A 65 10.07 -3.11 -12.14
CA LEU A 65 10.22 -4.38 -11.41
C LEU A 65 9.14 -5.42 -11.73
N MET A 66 8.05 -5.06 -12.43
CA MET A 66 6.97 -5.99 -12.73
C MET A 66 6.98 -6.42 -14.20
N ALA A 67 7.21 -7.72 -14.44
CA ALA A 67 7.17 -8.30 -15.78
C ALA A 67 5.75 -8.64 -16.24
N ASP A 68 4.87 -9.08 -15.33
CA ASP A 68 3.47 -9.39 -15.66
C ASP A 68 2.70 -8.12 -16.04
N ARG A 69 2.38 -7.99 -17.32
CA ARG A 69 1.68 -6.81 -17.88
C ARG A 69 0.30 -6.62 -17.26
N GLY A 70 -0.42 -7.71 -16.96
CA GLY A 70 -1.76 -7.64 -16.40
C GLY A 70 -1.76 -7.09 -14.97
N ILE A 71 -0.85 -7.55 -14.14
CA ILE A 71 -0.70 -7.09 -12.76
C ILE A 71 -0.12 -5.67 -12.76
N ARG A 72 0.88 -5.41 -13.58
CA ARG A 72 1.48 -4.07 -13.71
C ARG A 72 0.43 -3.01 -14.09
N SER A 73 -0.51 -3.32 -15.02
CA SER A 73 -1.57 -2.37 -15.38
C SER A 73 -2.49 -2.04 -14.20
N LEU A 74 -2.84 -3.03 -13.36
CA LEU A 74 -3.65 -2.79 -12.16
C LEU A 74 -2.92 -1.90 -11.14
N VAL A 75 -1.62 -2.16 -10.92
CA VAL A 75 -0.81 -1.34 -10.03
C VAL A 75 -0.65 0.09 -10.56
N LEU A 76 -0.51 0.26 -11.87
CA LEU A 76 -0.47 1.59 -12.50
C LEU A 76 -1.78 2.34 -12.37
N VAL A 77 -2.92 1.68 -12.60
CA VAL A 77 -4.24 2.28 -12.37
C VAL A 77 -4.36 2.74 -10.92
N ASN A 78 -3.96 1.89 -9.97
CA ASN A 78 -3.97 2.23 -8.55
C ASN A 78 -3.07 3.44 -8.24
N ALA A 79 -1.88 3.50 -8.84
CA ALA A 79 -0.95 4.61 -8.70
C ALA A 79 -1.54 5.92 -9.24
N VAL A 80 -2.16 5.88 -10.43
CA VAL A 80 -2.80 7.05 -11.03
C VAL A 80 -3.96 7.55 -10.18
N VAL A 81 -4.83 6.65 -9.72
CA VAL A 81 -5.95 7.01 -8.81
C VAL A 81 -5.42 7.65 -7.52
N THR A 82 -4.35 7.10 -6.96
CA THR A 82 -3.75 7.62 -5.73
C THR A 82 -3.15 9.00 -5.95
N VAL A 83 -2.42 9.23 -7.05
CA VAL A 83 -1.90 10.57 -7.39
C VAL A 83 -3.03 11.56 -7.61
N ALA A 84 -4.08 11.18 -8.35
CA ALA A 84 -5.24 12.05 -8.60
C ALA A 84 -5.95 12.43 -7.30
N ALA A 85 -6.17 11.48 -6.38
CA ALA A 85 -6.73 11.76 -5.07
C ALA A 85 -5.83 12.69 -4.25
N GLY A 86 -4.52 12.50 -4.32
CA GLY A 86 -3.54 13.38 -3.68
C GLY A 86 -3.58 14.80 -4.20
N LEU A 87 -3.64 14.98 -5.51
CA LEU A 87 -3.78 16.31 -6.14
C LEU A 87 -5.08 16.99 -5.72
N LEU A 88 -6.20 16.26 -5.72
CA LEU A 88 -7.48 16.80 -5.24
C LEU A 88 -7.39 17.23 -3.77
N ALA A 89 -6.76 16.43 -2.92
CA ALA A 89 -6.60 16.76 -1.50
C ALA A 89 -5.81 18.05 -1.25
N VAL A 90 -4.82 18.35 -2.09
CA VAL A 90 -3.95 19.55 -1.90
C VAL A 90 -4.50 20.78 -2.60
N THR A 91 -5.28 20.60 -3.68
CA THR A 91 -5.71 21.73 -4.53
C THR A 91 -7.13 22.20 -4.25
N VAL A 92 -8.02 21.30 -3.81
CA VAL A 92 -9.42 21.63 -3.54
C VAL A 92 -9.55 22.07 -2.08
N PRO A 93 -9.96 23.32 -1.81
CA PRO A 93 -10.27 23.74 -0.47
C PRO A 93 -11.50 23.00 0.03
N GLY A 94 -11.32 22.17 1.06
CA GLY A 94 -12.40 21.37 1.61
C GLY A 94 -12.17 21.10 3.08
N GLY A 95 -13.23 21.09 3.85
CA GLY A 95 -13.19 20.76 5.27
C GLY A 95 -13.38 19.25 5.51
N LEU A 96 -13.87 18.92 6.70
CA LEU A 96 -14.11 17.55 7.13
C LEU A 96 -14.98 16.71 6.17
N PRO A 97 -16.10 17.23 5.60
CA PRO A 97 -16.89 16.43 4.66
C PRO A 97 -16.09 16.00 3.41
N PHE A 98 -15.23 16.90 2.91
CA PHE A 98 -14.39 16.57 1.76
C PHE A 98 -13.31 15.54 2.11
N LEU A 99 -12.67 15.64 3.28
CA LEU A 99 -11.72 14.63 3.77
C LEU A 99 -12.37 13.25 3.85
N LEU A 100 -13.54 13.16 4.49
CA LEU A 100 -14.26 11.89 4.65
C LEU A 100 -14.64 11.29 3.29
N TYR A 101 -15.19 12.10 2.40
CA TYR A 101 -15.58 11.67 1.06
C TYR A 101 -14.38 11.21 0.23
N LEU A 102 -13.33 12.04 0.15
CA LEU A 102 -12.16 11.77 -0.68
C LEU A 102 -11.43 10.49 -0.25
N VAL A 103 -11.20 10.35 1.07
CA VAL A 103 -10.52 9.15 1.61
C VAL A 103 -11.40 7.92 1.42
N SER A 104 -12.72 8.00 1.64
CA SER A 104 -13.64 6.87 1.41
C SER A 104 -13.61 6.41 -0.04
N VAL A 105 -13.75 7.32 -0.99
CA VAL A 105 -13.77 6.98 -2.43
C VAL A 105 -12.42 6.44 -2.87
N TRP A 106 -11.32 7.11 -2.49
CA TRP A 106 -9.97 6.63 -2.78
C TRP A 106 -9.74 5.22 -2.22
N ALA A 107 -10.06 5.01 -0.95
CA ALA A 107 -9.85 3.72 -0.29
C ALA A 107 -10.75 2.61 -0.87
N ALA A 108 -11.98 2.92 -1.26
CA ALA A 108 -12.87 1.96 -1.92
C ALA A 108 -12.29 1.51 -3.27
N VAL A 109 -11.89 2.45 -4.12
CA VAL A 109 -11.35 2.15 -5.45
C VAL A 109 -10.03 1.41 -5.35
N THR A 110 -9.08 1.95 -4.58
CA THR A 110 -7.73 1.38 -4.47
C THR A 110 -7.74 0.05 -3.72
N GLY A 111 -8.52 -0.06 -2.65
CA GLY A 111 -8.69 -1.31 -1.90
C GLY A 111 -9.28 -2.42 -2.77
N PHE A 112 -10.31 -2.11 -3.57
CA PHE A 112 -10.88 -3.08 -4.51
C PHE A 112 -9.87 -3.51 -5.59
N VAL A 113 -9.15 -2.57 -6.19
CA VAL A 113 -8.13 -2.88 -7.20
C VAL A 113 -7.01 -3.75 -6.62
N GLU A 114 -6.53 -3.47 -5.41
CA GLU A 114 -5.50 -4.28 -4.74
C GLU A 114 -6.02 -5.67 -4.38
N LEU A 115 -7.23 -5.79 -3.84
CA LEU A 115 -7.88 -7.08 -3.57
C LEU A 115 -8.01 -7.91 -4.84
N PHE A 116 -8.52 -7.31 -5.92
CA PHE A 116 -8.67 -7.97 -7.20
C PHE A 116 -7.32 -8.42 -7.77
N ALA A 117 -6.29 -7.56 -7.72
CA ALA A 117 -4.94 -7.90 -8.14
C ALA A 117 -4.36 -9.06 -7.32
N GLY A 118 -4.54 -9.03 -6.01
CA GLY A 118 -4.09 -10.09 -5.10
C GLY A 118 -4.78 -11.43 -5.34
N LEU A 119 -6.11 -11.41 -5.51
CA LEU A 119 -6.88 -12.62 -5.82
C LEU A 119 -6.47 -13.23 -7.17
N ARG A 120 -6.28 -12.38 -8.18
CA ARG A 120 -5.84 -12.81 -9.52
C ARG A 120 -4.41 -13.38 -9.52
N ALA A 121 -3.55 -12.88 -8.64
CA ALA A 121 -2.16 -13.31 -8.48
C ALA A 121 -2.01 -14.52 -7.53
N ARG A 122 -3.10 -14.94 -6.87
CA ARG A 122 -3.06 -16.04 -5.90
C ARG A 122 -2.55 -17.31 -6.53
N GLY A 123 -1.59 -17.96 -5.86
CA GLY A 123 -0.91 -19.17 -6.36
C GLY A 123 0.18 -18.91 -7.40
N ARG A 124 0.34 -17.67 -7.91
CA ARG A 124 1.38 -17.31 -8.89
C ARG A 124 2.56 -16.60 -8.26
N THR A 125 2.30 -15.75 -7.26
CA THR A 125 3.35 -14.98 -6.60
C THR A 125 3.16 -14.97 -5.07
N PRO A 126 4.25 -14.98 -4.28
CA PRO A 126 4.18 -14.83 -2.82
C PRO A 126 3.54 -13.50 -2.40
N ALA A 127 3.71 -12.46 -3.21
CA ALA A 127 3.17 -11.12 -3.01
C ALA A 127 1.64 -11.03 -3.02
N ALA A 128 0.95 -12.02 -3.55
CA ALA A 128 -0.50 -12.03 -3.61
C ALA A 128 -1.17 -11.89 -2.23
N ARG A 129 -0.56 -12.48 -1.18
CA ARG A 129 -1.05 -12.36 0.20
C ARG A 129 -0.97 -10.93 0.70
N ASP A 130 0.13 -10.25 0.42
CA ASP A 130 0.35 -8.86 0.83
C ASP A 130 -0.64 -7.92 0.15
N TRP A 131 -0.93 -8.14 -1.13
CA TRP A 131 -1.94 -7.36 -1.86
C TRP A 131 -3.36 -7.61 -1.35
N ILE A 132 -3.71 -8.86 -1.02
CA ILE A 132 -5.01 -9.19 -0.43
C ILE A 132 -5.16 -8.50 0.92
N ALA A 133 -4.14 -8.56 1.77
CA ALA A 133 -4.19 -7.96 3.09
C ALA A 133 -4.20 -6.42 3.01
N ALA A 134 -3.30 -5.81 2.22
CA ALA A 134 -3.27 -4.37 2.04
C ALA A 134 -4.59 -3.85 1.44
N GLY A 135 -5.10 -4.49 0.39
CA GLY A 135 -6.38 -4.17 -0.20
C GLY A 135 -7.55 -4.33 0.78
N GLY A 136 -7.52 -5.38 1.62
CA GLY A 136 -8.51 -5.60 2.68
C GLY A 136 -8.51 -4.50 3.73
N PHE A 137 -7.34 -4.10 4.23
CA PHE A 137 -7.20 -2.96 5.16
C PHE A 137 -7.68 -1.65 4.53
N THR A 138 -7.34 -1.42 3.26
CA THR A 138 -7.76 -0.21 2.54
C THR A 138 -9.27 -0.19 2.29
N ALA A 139 -9.86 -1.33 1.92
CA ALA A 139 -11.32 -1.45 1.76
C ALA A 139 -12.06 -1.27 3.09
N LEU A 140 -11.50 -1.79 4.19
CA LEU A 140 -12.04 -1.56 5.53
C LEU A 140 -12.01 -0.07 5.90
N LEU A 141 -10.92 0.64 5.58
CA LEU A 141 -10.83 2.08 5.77
C LEU A 141 -11.96 2.82 5.04
N ALA A 142 -12.28 2.42 3.80
CA ALA A 142 -13.38 3.03 3.05
C ALA A 142 -14.71 2.93 3.80
N ILE A 143 -15.03 1.74 4.33
CA ILE A 143 -16.25 1.49 5.09
C ILE A 143 -16.26 2.33 6.38
N VAL A 144 -15.14 2.34 7.10
CA VAL A 144 -15.01 3.11 8.35
C VAL A 144 -15.24 4.60 8.08
N PHE A 145 -14.59 5.18 7.06
CA PHE A 145 -14.73 6.60 6.73
C PHE A 145 -16.14 6.97 6.21
N LEU A 146 -16.82 6.03 5.55
CA LEU A 146 -18.19 6.23 5.09
C LEU A 146 -19.20 6.27 6.26
N LEU A 147 -18.93 5.50 7.32
CA LEU A 147 -19.82 5.36 8.47
C LEU A 147 -19.41 6.27 9.64
N LEU A 148 -18.27 6.93 9.55
CA LEU A 148 -17.73 7.74 10.63
C LEU A 148 -18.61 8.98 10.87
N PRO A 149 -19.02 9.24 12.13
CA PRO A 149 -19.58 10.53 12.48
C PRO A 149 -18.63 11.67 12.11
N PRO A 150 -19.14 12.86 11.73
CA PRO A 150 -18.31 13.97 11.27
C PRO A 150 -17.54 14.62 12.44
N ASP A 151 -16.48 13.97 12.89
CA ASP A 151 -15.53 14.47 13.89
C ASP A 151 -14.11 14.50 13.32
N ALA A 152 -13.49 15.68 13.34
CA ALA A 152 -12.19 15.91 12.71
C ALA A 152 -11.06 15.13 13.40
N VAL A 153 -11.04 15.13 14.73
CA VAL A 153 -9.97 14.48 15.49
C VAL A 153 -10.01 12.96 15.25
N THR A 154 -11.21 12.38 15.30
CA THR A 154 -11.40 10.96 15.03
C THR A 154 -11.03 10.61 13.59
N ALA A 155 -11.44 11.40 12.60
CA ALA A 155 -11.14 11.15 11.19
C ALA A 155 -9.63 11.19 10.92
N VAL A 156 -8.94 12.24 11.37
CA VAL A 156 -7.49 12.39 11.16
C VAL A 156 -6.73 11.36 11.97
N GLY A 157 -7.14 11.07 13.21
CA GLY A 157 -6.54 10.02 14.04
C GLY A 157 -6.66 8.63 13.43
N LEU A 158 -7.85 8.26 12.90
CA LEU A 158 -8.05 6.98 12.20
C LEU A 158 -7.24 6.88 10.92
N LEU A 159 -7.10 7.97 10.18
CA LEU A 159 -6.21 8.02 9.02
C LEU A 159 -4.76 7.75 9.42
N GLY A 160 -4.30 8.35 10.51
CA GLY A 160 -2.97 8.08 11.09
C GLY A 160 -2.80 6.62 11.52
N ALA A 161 -3.78 6.06 12.21
CA ALA A 161 -3.79 4.64 12.61
C ALA A 161 -3.72 3.69 11.41
N TYR A 162 -4.49 3.98 10.35
CA TYR A 162 -4.41 3.23 9.10
C TYR A 162 -2.99 3.23 8.53
N PHE A 163 -2.34 4.38 8.48
CA PHE A 163 -0.97 4.49 7.97
C PHE A 163 0.05 3.72 8.82
N VAL A 164 -0.12 3.70 10.16
CA VAL A 164 0.73 2.88 11.05
C VAL A 164 0.54 1.41 10.73
N ILE A 165 -0.71 0.93 10.74
CA ILE A 165 -1.02 -0.50 10.55
C ILE A 165 -0.51 -0.98 9.19
N LEU A 166 -0.85 -0.24 8.12
CA LEU A 166 -0.42 -0.57 6.77
C LEU A 166 1.11 -0.50 6.63
N GLY A 167 1.72 0.54 7.18
CA GLY A 167 3.16 0.75 7.10
C GLY A 167 3.95 -0.37 7.78
N VAL A 168 3.61 -0.68 9.03
CA VAL A 168 4.25 -1.77 9.79
C VAL A 168 4.02 -3.12 9.10
N TYR A 169 2.78 -3.41 8.69
CA TYR A 169 2.46 -4.65 7.98
C TYR A 169 3.31 -4.84 6.73
N LEU A 170 3.39 -3.81 5.87
CA LEU A 170 4.14 -3.89 4.61
C LEU A 170 5.66 -3.99 4.83
N VAL A 171 6.21 -3.31 5.84
CA VAL A 171 7.65 -3.43 6.18
C VAL A 171 7.97 -4.84 6.65
N ILE A 172 7.19 -5.39 7.56
CA ILE A 172 7.38 -6.77 8.06
C ILE A 172 7.23 -7.78 6.93
N GLY A 173 6.17 -7.66 6.11
CA GLY A 173 5.92 -8.53 4.96
C GLY A 173 7.06 -8.48 3.95
N GLY A 174 7.58 -7.29 3.64
CA GLY A 174 8.70 -7.13 2.73
C GLY A 174 9.99 -7.79 3.24
N PHE A 175 10.34 -7.63 4.51
CA PHE A 175 11.49 -8.33 5.10
C PHE A 175 11.30 -9.84 5.16
N SER A 176 10.10 -10.32 5.45
CA SER A 176 9.79 -11.76 5.41
C SER A 176 10.02 -12.35 4.02
N LEU A 177 9.64 -11.63 2.96
CA LEU A 177 9.91 -12.03 1.57
C LEU A 177 11.42 -12.06 1.25
N LYS A 178 12.17 -11.10 1.77
CA LYS A 178 13.63 -11.05 1.62
C LYS A 178 14.31 -12.28 2.22
N TRP A 179 13.93 -12.64 3.46
CA TRP A 179 14.54 -13.80 4.15
C TRP A 179 14.11 -15.13 3.54
N ALA A 180 12.87 -15.27 3.09
CA ALA A 180 12.42 -16.46 2.39
C ALA A 180 13.13 -16.69 1.04
N ALA A 181 13.67 -15.65 0.43
CA ALA A 181 14.44 -15.72 -0.82
C ALA A 181 15.95 -16.01 -0.60
N ALA A 182 16.44 -16.04 0.65
CA ALA A 182 17.86 -16.30 0.96
C ALA A 182 18.20 -17.78 0.72
N PRO A 183 19.35 -18.10 0.09
CA PRO A 183 19.72 -19.47 -0.34
C PRO A 183 19.87 -20.50 0.80
N GLY A 184 19.92 -20.08 2.05
CA GLY A 184 20.10 -20.98 3.21
C GLY A 184 18.82 -21.64 3.74
N ALA A 185 17.64 -21.14 3.39
CA ALA A 185 16.38 -21.70 3.91
C ALA A 185 15.98 -23.03 3.21
N ALA A 186 16.54 -23.32 2.05
CA ALA A 186 16.26 -24.58 1.31
C ALA A 186 17.11 -25.77 1.77
N ALA A 187 18.22 -25.55 2.47
CA ALA A 187 19.14 -26.61 2.88
C ALA A 187 18.70 -27.32 4.18
N SER A 188 17.96 -26.64 5.06
CA SER A 188 17.53 -27.22 6.35
C SER A 188 16.31 -28.16 6.27
N GLY A 189 15.60 -28.17 5.14
CA GLY A 189 14.44 -29.04 4.93
C GLY A 189 14.77 -30.44 4.41
N SER A 190 15.97 -30.67 3.87
CA SER A 190 16.37 -31.96 3.29
C SER A 190 17.07 -32.90 4.28
N GLU A 191 17.51 -32.42 5.44
CA GLU A 191 18.19 -33.26 6.46
C GLU A 191 17.24 -33.89 7.50
N GLN A 192 15.96 -33.58 7.48
CA GLN A 192 15.00 -34.15 8.45
C GLN A 192 14.23 -35.37 7.93
N HIS A 193 14.57 -35.90 6.76
CA HIS A 193 13.93 -37.10 6.17
C HIS A 193 14.91 -38.20 5.74
N SER A 194 16.08 -38.28 6.38
CA SER A 194 16.99 -39.43 6.21
C SER A 194 17.11 -40.24 7.50
#